data_413e85a50b6aca4367c1a60c268a8ae2
#
_entry.id   413e85a50b6aca4367c1a60c268a8ae2
#
_cell.length_a   1.000
_cell.length_b   1.000
_cell.length_c   1.000
_cell.angle_alpha   90.00
_cell.angle_beta   90.00
_cell.angle_gamma   90.00
#
_symmetry.space_group_name_H-M   'P 1'
#
loop_
_entity.id
_entity.type
_entity.pdbx_description
1 polymer ?
#
loop_
_entity_poly.entity_id
_entity_poly.type
_entity_poly.pdbx_seq_one_letter_code
_entity_poly.pdbx_strand_id
1 'polypeptide(L)'
;MQSLKNILLFRLTIIFFLNIYFKNIFIFLISILLLFILDKKESLILIVLFAISLVHINLPTIGYVSRVKDDIAIINNTEFTNLDYSVGDFVFKDKVFKNTPYKMSLNHLNSFNKELSDLFKKILFNDYVSDQDLIFNIGYGFGLYFLLRKIFDKNKYLSLFLLFIYSIFFDFELKLLFLIIDFILSFFEVDNINDLSIKIIVITLIDINLFLNYSILLTLIFSFIYKSNYYKSKFLIGLVQSFFFGQVNILSCLVYNWYLNIRIFIFIISLLSFVCPLLLPIYLIVMKVLSCIIYIFLISIRGKISIITLMILLISYLFGIRKDYQLYLLLLMCLLTLNNPIKHVTFIDVGQGDATLISNINYKILIDTGSAFNYHKLKKTLYEEGVYTLDYLLISHNDEDHCGNVDNLLNDFKVKNIIYEKGDIAYKDLYFNCLDVGIFDNDNDNSVVYYLDINDYSFLFTGDISKNVERLIVNRYAIDKVNCLKVSHHGSATGTSSYFVGKILPDYAIISTNGKYNHPHKETLDTLNSYLVDTLITKELGNIKFNFIGNLKYLSYKNQIIVLK
;
A
#
# COMPACT_ATOMS: atom_id res chain seq x y z
N MET A 1 39.93 -1.44 -9.32
CA MET A 1 39.25 -2.32 -10.29
C MET A 1 38.10 -3.11 -9.69
N GLN A 2 38.18 -3.63 -8.45
CA GLN A 2 37.08 -4.37 -7.80
C GLN A 2 35.82 -3.52 -7.54
N SER A 3 35.99 -2.22 -7.19
CA SER A 3 34.87 -1.29 -6.95
C SER A 3 34.06 -0.92 -8.20
N LEU A 4 34.68 -0.91 -9.38
CA LEU A 4 34.02 -0.63 -10.66
C LEU A 4 33.19 -1.82 -11.17
N LYS A 5 33.62 -3.07 -10.92
CA LYS A 5 32.86 -4.27 -11.26
C LYS A 5 31.55 -4.37 -10.44
N ASN A 6 31.57 -3.93 -9.19
CA ASN A 6 30.40 -3.98 -8.30
C ASN A 6 29.31 -3.01 -8.74
N ILE A 7 29.68 -1.83 -9.22
CA ILE A 7 28.74 -0.83 -9.77
C ILE A 7 28.09 -1.34 -11.06
N LEU A 8 28.78 -2.19 -11.80
CA LEU A 8 28.40 -2.71 -13.09
C LEU A 8 27.19 -3.65 -13.00
N LEU A 9 27.25 -4.70 -12.16
CA LEU A 9 26.13 -5.63 -11.97
C LEU A 9 24.88 -4.90 -11.45
N PHE A 10 25.06 -3.91 -10.59
CA PHE A 10 23.96 -3.08 -10.09
C PHE A 10 23.30 -2.24 -11.21
N ARG A 11 24.09 -1.64 -12.10
CA ARG A 11 23.59 -0.94 -13.29
C ARG A 11 22.80 -1.88 -14.20
N LEU A 12 23.33 -3.05 -14.50
CA LEU A 12 22.67 -4.07 -15.29
C LEU A 12 21.33 -4.49 -14.67
N THR A 13 21.30 -4.66 -13.36
CA THR A 13 20.10 -5.02 -12.61
C THR A 13 19.02 -3.94 -12.72
N ILE A 14 19.37 -2.66 -12.56
CA ILE A 14 18.43 -1.55 -12.70
C ILE A 14 17.87 -1.49 -14.12
N ILE A 15 18.74 -1.58 -15.13
CA ILE A 15 18.34 -1.52 -16.54
C ILE A 15 17.41 -2.70 -16.88
N PHE A 16 17.77 -3.90 -16.42
CA PHE A 16 16.98 -5.11 -16.62
C PHE A 16 15.59 -4.98 -15.98
N PHE A 17 15.54 -4.53 -14.71
CA PHE A 17 14.29 -4.30 -13.99
C PHE A 17 13.40 -3.25 -14.68
N LEU A 18 13.96 -2.11 -15.06
CA LEU A 18 13.22 -1.04 -15.73
C LEU A 18 12.65 -1.50 -17.08
N ASN A 19 13.42 -2.25 -17.87
CA ASN A 19 12.96 -2.75 -19.16
C ASN A 19 11.78 -3.74 -19.02
N ILE A 20 11.82 -4.63 -18.04
CA ILE A 20 10.72 -5.57 -17.80
C ILE A 20 9.51 -4.85 -17.22
N TYR A 21 9.71 -3.92 -16.28
CA TYR A 21 8.62 -3.18 -15.64
C TYR A 21 7.82 -2.34 -16.64
N PHE A 22 8.50 -1.59 -17.48
CA PHE A 22 7.84 -0.72 -18.45
C PHE A 22 7.38 -1.45 -19.72
N LYS A 23 7.83 -2.68 -19.95
CA LYS A 23 7.55 -3.47 -21.17
C LYS A 23 7.74 -2.66 -22.47
N ASN A 24 8.66 -1.70 -22.45
CA ASN A 24 8.87 -0.75 -23.52
C ASN A 24 10.13 -1.11 -24.32
N ILE A 25 9.92 -1.61 -25.55
CA ILE A 25 11.00 -2.03 -26.43
C ILE A 25 11.98 -0.89 -26.79
N PHE A 26 11.52 0.36 -26.81
CA PHE A 26 12.38 1.52 -27.07
C PHE A 26 13.34 1.78 -25.91
N ILE A 27 12.88 1.69 -24.67
CA ILE A 27 13.73 1.83 -23.47
C ILE A 27 14.78 0.71 -23.47
N PHE A 28 14.38 -0.51 -23.82
CA PHE A 28 15.27 -1.65 -23.95
C PHE A 28 16.34 -1.43 -25.02
N LEU A 29 15.97 -1.02 -26.23
CA LEU A 29 16.88 -0.78 -27.33
C LEU A 29 17.86 0.37 -27.02
N ILE A 30 17.39 1.45 -26.42
CA ILE A 30 18.24 2.58 -25.96
C ILE A 30 19.21 2.09 -24.89
N SER A 31 18.76 1.27 -23.94
CA SER A 31 19.60 0.74 -22.86
C SER A 31 20.67 -0.20 -23.41
N ILE A 32 20.32 -1.06 -24.37
CA ILE A 32 21.29 -1.92 -25.07
C ILE A 32 22.31 -1.09 -25.88
N LEU A 33 21.84 -0.07 -26.59
CA LEU A 33 22.71 0.80 -27.37
C LEU A 33 23.72 1.53 -26.47
N LEU A 34 23.26 2.07 -25.34
CA LEU A 34 24.12 2.72 -24.35
C LEU A 34 25.14 1.77 -23.76
N LEU A 35 24.74 0.54 -23.45
CA LEU A 35 25.64 -0.47 -22.91
C LEU A 35 26.62 -1.00 -23.98
N PHE A 36 26.17 -1.14 -25.22
CA PHE A 36 27.05 -1.58 -26.31
C PHE A 36 28.17 -0.59 -26.58
N ILE A 37 27.92 0.69 -26.33
CA ILE A 37 28.94 1.75 -26.38
C ILE A 37 29.92 1.62 -25.19
N LEU A 38 29.44 1.15 -24.02
CA LEU A 38 30.23 1.06 -22.80
C LEU A 38 30.99 -0.27 -22.64
N ASP A 39 30.30 -1.42 -22.84
CA ASP A 39 30.91 -2.75 -22.78
C ASP A 39 30.05 -3.80 -23.54
N LYS A 40 30.67 -4.45 -24.55
CA LYS A 40 30.02 -5.47 -25.41
C LYS A 40 29.57 -6.73 -24.63
N LYS A 41 30.36 -7.16 -23.62
CA LYS A 41 30.04 -8.38 -22.85
C LYS A 41 28.79 -8.21 -21.99
N GLU A 42 28.59 -7.02 -21.46
CA GLU A 42 27.43 -6.69 -20.61
C GLU A 42 26.15 -6.58 -21.40
N SER A 43 26.21 -6.00 -22.61
CA SER A 43 25.08 -5.95 -23.54
C SER A 43 24.59 -7.36 -23.89
N LEU A 44 25.50 -8.32 -24.07
CA LEU A 44 25.15 -9.72 -24.36
C LEU A 44 24.45 -10.38 -23.15
N ILE A 45 24.95 -10.16 -21.93
CA ILE A 45 24.33 -10.68 -20.72
C ILE A 45 22.90 -10.13 -20.55
N LEU A 46 22.69 -8.85 -20.81
CA LEU A 46 21.35 -8.22 -20.76
C LEU A 46 20.40 -8.82 -21.80
N ILE A 47 20.87 -9.04 -23.02
CA ILE A 47 20.05 -9.67 -24.08
C ILE A 47 19.63 -11.08 -23.64
N VAL A 48 20.55 -11.86 -23.06
CA VAL A 48 20.26 -13.22 -22.57
C VAL A 48 19.26 -13.19 -21.41
N LEU A 49 19.45 -12.30 -20.43
CA LEU A 49 18.52 -12.15 -19.30
C LEU A 49 17.13 -11.71 -19.76
N PHE A 50 17.07 -10.81 -20.73
CA PHE A 50 15.80 -10.36 -21.31
C PHE A 50 15.12 -11.49 -22.10
N ALA A 51 15.87 -12.26 -22.88
CA ALA A 51 15.33 -13.42 -23.59
C ALA A 51 14.77 -14.47 -22.61
N ILE A 52 15.46 -14.72 -21.49
CA ILE A 52 14.98 -15.61 -20.42
C ILE A 52 13.69 -15.07 -19.79
N SER A 53 13.59 -13.74 -19.58
CA SER A 53 12.39 -13.12 -18.99
C SER A 53 11.16 -13.16 -19.89
N LEU A 54 11.36 -13.28 -21.21
CA LEU A 54 10.25 -13.47 -22.17
C LEU A 54 9.71 -14.91 -22.15
N VAL A 55 10.49 -15.85 -21.67
CA VAL A 55 10.03 -17.21 -21.45
C VAL A 55 9.25 -17.21 -20.14
N HIS A 56 7.92 -17.13 -20.21
CA HIS A 56 7.07 -17.38 -19.04
C HIS A 56 7.37 -18.79 -18.53
N ILE A 57 8.15 -18.88 -17.48
CA ILE A 57 8.30 -20.12 -16.72
C ILE A 57 6.99 -20.29 -15.99
N ASN A 58 6.05 -21.07 -16.57
CA ASN A 58 4.89 -21.56 -15.84
C ASN A 58 5.42 -22.46 -14.74
N LEU A 59 5.69 -21.88 -13.58
CA LEU A 59 6.00 -22.66 -12.40
C LEU A 59 4.79 -23.54 -12.12
N PRO A 60 4.99 -24.85 -11.90
CA PRO A 60 3.89 -25.75 -11.58
C PRO A 60 3.19 -25.19 -10.34
N THR A 61 1.86 -25.28 -10.31
CA THR A 61 1.06 -24.88 -9.14
C THR A 61 1.52 -25.69 -7.93
N ILE A 62 2.29 -25.08 -7.05
CA ILE A 62 2.82 -25.71 -5.83
C ILE A 62 2.58 -24.75 -4.68
N GLY A 63 1.79 -25.14 -3.70
CA GLY A 63 1.59 -24.33 -2.50
C GLY A 63 0.36 -24.73 -1.71
N TYR A 64 0.21 -24.11 -0.55
CA TYR A 64 -0.99 -24.27 0.26
C TYR A 64 -2.11 -23.34 -0.22
N VAL A 65 -3.34 -23.81 -0.10
CA VAL A 65 -4.53 -22.99 -0.34
C VAL A 65 -4.67 -22.01 0.82
N SER A 66 -4.46 -20.73 0.57
CA SER A 66 -4.50 -19.68 1.58
C SER A 66 -5.92 -19.14 1.83
N ARG A 67 -6.75 -19.05 0.79
CA ARG A 67 -8.15 -18.61 0.86
C ARG A 67 -9.00 -19.36 -0.14
N VAL A 68 -10.28 -19.55 0.23
CA VAL A 68 -11.32 -20.04 -0.67
C VAL A 68 -12.52 -19.10 -0.53
N LYS A 69 -13.01 -18.55 -1.63
CA LYS A 69 -14.20 -17.71 -1.69
C LYS A 69 -14.88 -17.89 -3.04
N ASP A 70 -16.19 -18.18 -3.01
CA ASP A 70 -17.03 -18.26 -4.21
C ASP A 70 -16.41 -19.12 -5.34
N ASP A 71 -15.98 -20.35 -5.01
CA ASP A 71 -15.33 -21.30 -5.94
C ASP A 71 -13.94 -20.88 -6.47
N ILE A 72 -13.35 -19.83 -5.90
CA ILE A 72 -11.99 -19.40 -6.21
C ILE A 72 -11.08 -19.74 -5.05
N ALA A 73 -10.05 -20.53 -5.32
CA ALA A 73 -8.97 -20.84 -4.37
C ALA A 73 -7.75 -19.96 -4.66
N ILE A 74 -7.13 -19.38 -3.64
CA ILE A 74 -5.91 -18.60 -3.75
C ILE A 74 -4.73 -19.43 -3.29
N ILE A 75 -3.77 -19.66 -4.18
CA ILE A 75 -2.51 -20.37 -3.92
C ILE A 75 -1.37 -19.45 -4.35
N ASN A 76 -0.47 -19.12 -3.41
CA ASN A 76 0.65 -18.19 -3.69
C ASN A 76 0.22 -16.86 -4.36
N ASN A 77 -0.91 -16.28 -3.93
CA ASN A 77 -1.52 -15.06 -4.51
C ASN A 77 -2.02 -15.20 -5.97
N THR A 78 -2.11 -16.40 -6.51
CA THR A 78 -2.77 -16.69 -7.79
C THR A 78 -4.14 -17.29 -7.57
N GLU A 79 -5.11 -16.89 -8.38
CA GLU A 79 -6.49 -17.36 -8.31
C GLU A 79 -6.69 -18.59 -9.19
N PHE A 80 -7.31 -19.63 -8.63
CA PHE A 80 -7.67 -20.87 -9.33
C PHE A 80 -9.16 -21.12 -9.16
N THR A 81 -9.84 -21.37 -10.27
CA THR A 81 -11.25 -21.80 -10.26
C THR A 81 -11.29 -23.31 -10.11
N ASN A 82 -11.65 -23.81 -8.93
CA ASN A 82 -11.96 -25.22 -8.72
C ASN A 82 -12.73 -25.45 -7.41
N LEU A 83 -13.73 -26.30 -7.48
CA LEU A 83 -14.78 -26.50 -6.47
C LEU A 83 -14.37 -27.32 -5.23
N ASP A 84 -13.22 -27.99 -5.23
CA ASP A 84 -12.86 -29.01 -4.22
C ASP A 84 -11.74 -28.60 -3.26
N TYR A 85 -11.26 -27.36 -3.29
CA TYR A 85 -10.18 -26.92 -2.40
C TYR A 85 -10.70 -26.39 -1.07
N SER A 86 -10.01 -26.73 0.01
CA SER A 86 -10.20 -26.12 1.31
C SER A 86 -8.92 -25.45 1.82
N VAL A 87 -9.07 -24.41 2.64
CA VAL A 87 -7.92 -23.70 3.22
C VAL A 87 -7.02 -24.68 3.97
N GLY A 88 -5.72 -24.61 3.70
CA GLY A 88 -4.72 -25.51 4.27
C GLY A 88 -4.45 -26.78 3.46
N ASP A 89 -5.18 -27.03 2.37
CA ASP A 89 -4.83 -28.12 1.44
C ASP A 89 -3.54 -27.77 0.69
N PHE A 90 -2.69 -28.77 0.43
CA PHE A 90 -1.48 -28.57 -0.35
C PHE A 90 -1.71 -29.05 -1.77
N VAL A 91 -1.40 -28.21 -2.75
CA VAL A 91 -1.55 -28.50 -4.17
C VAL A 91 -0.16 -28.65 -4.79
N PHE A 92 0.03 -29.74 -5.52
CA PHE A 92 1.22 -29.99 -6.33
C PHE A 92 0.78 -30.40 -7.73
N LYS A 93 0.93 -29.48 -8.68
CA LYS A 93 0.32 -29.60 -10.02
C LYS A 93 -1.20 -29.78 -9.85
N ASP A 94 -1.74 -30.92 -10.31
CA ASP A 94 -3.19 -31.22 -10.24
C ASP A 94 -3.57 -32.10 -9.05
N LYS A 95 -2.62 -32.45 -8.17
CA LYS A 95 -2.86 -33.31 -7.00
C LYS A 95 -3.09 -32.49 -5.74
N VAL A 96 -4.16 -32.82 -5.00
CA VAL A 96 -4.56 -32.16 -3.77
C VAL A 96 -4.30 -33.09 -2.57
N PHE A 97 -3.57 -32.59 -1.59
CA PHE A 97 -3.28 -33.28 -0.34
C PHE A 97 -4.07 -32.62 0.80
N LYS A 98 -5.12 -33.31 1.30
CA LYS A 98 -6.11 -32.73 2.24
C LYS A 98 -5.69 -32.73 3.71
N ASN A 99 -4.85 -33.70 4.14
CA ASN A 99 -4.43 -33.84 5.53
C ASN A 99 -2.99 -33.37 5.71
N THR A 100 -2.78 -32.08 5.69
CA THR A 100 -1.45 -31.50 5.80
C THR A 100 -1.12 -31.05 7.23
N PRO A 101 0.15 -31.06 7.67
CA PRO A 101 0.55 -30.46 8.94
C PRO A 101 0.14 -28.99 9.08
N TYR A 102 0.15 -28.23 7.98
CA TYR A 102 -0.33 -26.85 7.94
C TYR A 102 -1.82 -26.76 8.30
N LYS A 103 -2.66 -27.63 7.76
CA LYS A 103 -4.08 -27.70 8.10
C LYS A 103 -4.32 -28.07 9.56
N MET A 104 -3.48 -28.96 10.13
CA MET A 104 -3.50 -29.26 11.56
C MET A 104 -3.17 -28.03 12.41
N SER A 105 -2.18 -27.24 12.01
CA SER A 105 -1.83 -25.97 12.68
C SER A 105 -2.97 -24.95 12.60
N LEU A 106 -3.66 -24.85 11.46
CA LEU A 106 -4.84 -23.98 11.31
C LEU A 106 -6.01 -24.43 12.20
N ASN A 107 -6.26 -25.74 12.30
CA ASN A 107 -7.28 -26.28 13.19
C ASN A 107 -6.96 -26.01 14.66
N HIS A 108 -5.69 -26.16 15.05
CA HIS A 108 -5.24 -25.80 16.39
C HIS A 108 -5.39 -24.31 16.66
N LEU A 109 -5.06 -23.44 15.67
CA LEU A 109 -5.27 -22.01 15.74
C LEU A 109 -6.74 -21.63 16.05
N ASN A 110 -7.67 -22.32 15.42
CA ASN A 110 -9.11 -22.09 15.61
C ASN A 110 -9.62 -22.56 17.00
N SER A 111 -8.83 -23.30 17.77
CA SER A 111 -9.17 -23.68 19.15
C SER A 111 -8.95 -22.55 20.17
N PHE A 112 -8.24 -21.49 19.80
CA PHE A 112 -8.03 -20.33 20.66
C PHE A 112 -9.20 -19.33 20.53
N ASN A 113 -9.35 -18.45 21.51
CA ASN A 113 -10.30 -17.34 21.39
C ASN A 113 -9.89 -16.40 20.23
N LYS A 114 -10.85 -15.59 19.75
CA LYS A 114 -10.66 -14.74 18.55
C LYS A 114 -9.43 -13.82 18.66
N GLU A 115 -9.22 -13.17 19.81
CA GLU A 115 -8.09 -12.24 20.01
C GLU A 115 -6.73 -12.94 19.91
N LEU A 116 -6.58 -14.11 20.57
CA LEU A 116 -5.36 -14.92 20.52
C LEU A 116 -5.14 -15.52 19.14
N SER A 117 -6.21 -16.03 18.52
CA SER A 117 -6.16 -16.56 17.17
C SER A 117 -5.66 -15.50 16.19
N ASP A 118 -6.20 -14.27 16.23
CA ASP A 118 -5.79 -13.17 15.36
C ASP A 118 -4.34 -12.74 15.64
N LEU A 119 -3.91 -12.76 16.90
CA LEU A 119 -2.52 -12.45 17.26
C LEU A 119 -1.55 -13.52 16.74
N PHE A 120 -1.86 -14.79 16.91
CA PHE A 120 -1.05 -15.89 16.38
C PHE A 120 -1.04 -15.90 14.84
N LYS A 121 -2.17 -15.59 14.17
CA LYS A 121 -2.21 -15.42 12.71
C LYS A 121 -1.21 -14.39 12.24
N LYS A 122 -1.18 -13.23 12.89
CA LYS A 122 -0.25 -12.15 12.55
C LYS A 122 1.22 -12.53 12.75
N ILE A 123 1.54 -13.24 13.82
CA ILE A 123 2.93 -13.52 14.22
C ILE A 123 3.48 -14.78 13.57
N LEU A 124 2.71 -15.87 13.56
CA LEU A 124 3.16 -17.18 13.11
C LEU A 124 2.74 -17.51 11.67
N PHE A 125 1.53 -17.10 11.27
CA PHE A 125 1.00 -17.39 9.93
C PHE A 125 1.15 -16.20 8.97
N ASN A 126 1.68 -15.09 9.47
CA ASN A 126 1.91 -13.87 8.69
C ASN A 126 0.67 -13.35 7.93
N ASP A 127 -0.52 -13.60 8.48
CA ASP A 127 -1.77 -13.12 7.93
C ASP A 127 -2.01 -11.66 8.36
N TYR A 128 -1.92 -10.74 7.41
CA TYR A 128 -2.11 -9.30 7.64
C TYR A 128 -3.60 -8.95 7.71
N VAL A 129 -4.29 -9.38 8.76
CA VAL A 129 -5.75 -9.20 8.90
C VAL A 129 -6.14 -7.77 9.30
N SER A 130 -5.26 -6.93 9.78
CA SER A 130 -5.52 -5.49 9.95
C SER A 130 -4.26 -4.73 10.33
N ASP A 131 -4.11 -3.53 9.77
CA ASP A 131 -2.96 -2.65 9.95
C ASP A 131 -2.85 -1.95 11.31
N GLN A 132 -3.74 -2.24 12.25
CA GLN A 132 -3.78 -1.56 13.55
C GLN A 132 -2.56 -1.82 14.43
N ASP A 133 -1.79 -2.90 14.18
CA ASP A 133 -0.67 -3.29 15.03
C ASP A 133 0.70 -3.06 14.39
N LEU A 134 0.83 -2.03 13.61
CA LEU A 134 2.12 -1.54 13.11
C LEU A 134 2.91 -0.88 14.25
N ILE A 135 3.18 -1.65 15.29
CA ILE A 135 3.92 -1.20 16.46
C ILE A 135 5.25 -0.53 16.09
N PHE A 136 5.78 -0.72 14.93
CA PHE A 136 6.95 -0.04 14.41
C PHE A 136 6.92 0.07 12.89
N ASN A 137 5.75 0.09 12.27
CA ASN A 137 5.59 0.10 10.82
C ASN A 137 6.25 -1.08 10.06
N ILE A 138 6.65 -2.12 10.77
CA ILE A 138 7.29 -3.31 10.23
C ILE A 138 6.63 -4.50 10.91
N GLY A 139 5.66 -5.13 10.29
CA GLY A 139 4.79 -6.18 10.83
C GLY A 139 5.47 -7.26 11.70
N TYR A 140 4.72 -7.95 12.52
CA TYR A 140 5.20 -9.03 13.37
C TYR A 140 5.85 -10.19 12.60
N GLY A 141 5.48 -10.39 11.33
CA GLY A 141 5.92 -11.50 10.49
C GLY A 141 7.41 -11.58 10.17
N PHE A 142 8.21 -10.55 10.50
CA PHE A 142 9.66 -10.60 10.28
C PHE A 142 10.46 -11.26 11.40
N GLY A 143 9.82 -11.62 12.52
CA GLY A 143 10.52 -12.26 13.64
C GLY A 143 11.21 -13.57 13.25
N LEU A 144 10.55 -14.41 12.46
CA LEU A 144 11.12 -15.64 11.91
C LEU A 144 12.32 -15.34 11.00
N TYR A 145 12.18 -14.42 10.05
CA TYR A 145 13.26 -14.08 9.13
C TYR A 145 14.53 -13.63 9.88
N PHE A 146 14.38 -12.75 10.87
CA PHE A 146 15.52 -12.28 11.67
C PHE A 146 16.10 -13.38 12.56
N LEU A 147 15.27 -14.25 13.12
CA LEU A 147 15.73 -15.42 13.88
C LEU A 147 16.58 -16.35 13.01
N LEU A 148 16.03 -16.76 11.87
CA LEU A 148 16.72 -17.65 10.93
C LEU A 148 18.00 -16.99 10.38
N ARG A 149 17.97 -15.68 10.10
CA ARG A 149 19.16 -14.94 9.67
C ARG A 149 20.25 -14.93 10.74
N LYS A 150 19.90 -14.72 12.00
CA LYS A 150 20.87 -14.74 13.12
C LYS A 150 21.46 -16.13 13.36
N ILE A 151 20.66 -17.19 13.15
CA ILE A 151 21.13 -18.57 13.19
C ILE A 151 22.03 -18.84 11.97
N PHE A 152 21.65 -18.36 10.80
CA PHE A 152 22.40 -18.51 9.55
C PHE A 152 23.85 -18.01 9.65
N ASP A 153 24.06 -16.88 10.31
CA ASP A 153 25.40 -16.32 10.51
C ASP A 153 26.31 -17.24 11.36
N LYS A 154 25.70 -18.10 12.21
CA LYS A 154 26.43 -19.08 13.03
C LYS A 154 26.48 -20.46 12.39
N ASN A 155 25.36 -20.93 11.85
CA ASN A 155 25.20 -22.24 11.23
C ASN A 155 24.14 -22.18 10.13
N LYS A 156 24.58 -22.07 8.88
CA LYS A 156 23.71 -21.96 7.72
C LYS A 156 22.86 -23.21 7.46
N TYR A 157 23.37 -24.39 7.79
CA TYR A 157 22.64 -25.66 7.60
C TYR A 157 21.50 -25.79 8.61
N LEU A 158 21.74 -25.42 9.87
CA LEU A 158 20.71 -25.43 10.90
C LEU A 158 19.58 -24.43 10.55
N SER A 159 19.93 -23.24 10.04
CA SER A 159 18.94 -22.26 9.61
C SER A 159 18.02 -22.80 8.50
N LEU A 160 18.58 -23.47 7.49
CA LEU A 160 17.79 -24.07 6.40
C LEU A 160 16.93 -25.25 6.88
N PHE A 161 17.45 -26.07 7.78
CA PHE A 161 16.69 -27.16 8.37
C PHE A 161 15.49 -26.64 9.16
N LEU A 162 15.68 -25.61 9.98
CA LEU A 162 14.57 -24.97 10.71
C LEU A 162 13.59 -24.29 9.75
N LEU A 163 14.06 -23.68 8.68
CA LEU A 163 13.21 -23.13 7.64
C LEU A 163 12.33 -24.21 7.00
N PHE A 164 12.91 -25.35 6.66
CA PHE A 164 12.18 -26.46 6.08
C PHE A 164 11.10 -26.98 7.03
N ILE A 165 11.43 -27.21 8.31
CA ILE A 165 10.45 -27.64 9.32
C ILE A 165 9.32 -26.61 9.45
N TYR A 166 9.66 -25.32 9.56
CA TYR A 166 8.65 -24.27 9.66
C TYR A 166 7.69 -24.26 8.47
N SER A 167 8.22 -24.38 7.24
CA SER A 167 7.42 -24.38 6.01
C SER A 167 6.42 -25.54 5.90
N ILE A 168 6.66 -26.62 6.62
CA ILE A 168 5.72 -27.76 6.66
C ILE A 168 4.47 -27.42 7.51
N PHE A 169 4.66 -26.68 8.62
CA PHE A 169 3.59 -26.41 9.59
C PHE A 169 2.91 -25.05 9.41
N PHE A 170 3.60 -24.06 8.85
CA PHE A 170 3.16 -22.66 8.81
C PHE A 170 3.14 -22.03 7.41
N ASP A 171 3.26 -22.84 6.36
CA ASP A 171 3.39 -22.42 4.97
C ASP A 171 4.77 -21.84 4.61
N PHE A 172 5.14 -22.01 3.32
CA PHE A 172 6.36 -21.45 2.77
C PHE A 172 6.08 -20.10 2.14
N GLU A 173 6.57 -19.05 2.78
CA GLU A 173 6.44 -17.72 2.22
C GLU A 173 7.60 -17.38 1.29
N LEU A 174 7.30 -16.77 0.14
CA LEU A 174 8.29 -16.35 -0.86
C LEU A 174 9.40 -15.46 -0.28
N LYS A 175 9.13 -14.69 0.79
CA LYS A 175 10.18 -13.91 1.47
C LYS A 175 11.31 -14.78 2.06
N LEU A 176 11.03 -16.04 2.39
CA LEU A 176 12.03 -16.97 2.91
C LEU A 176 12.96 -17.49 1.81
N LEU A 177 12.59 -17.33 0.53
CA LEU A 177 13.47 -17.60 -0.61
C LEU A 177 14.81 -16.83 -0.51
N PHE A 178 14.80 -15.65 0.09
CA PHE A 178 16.05 -14.90 0.29
C PHE A 178 17.08 -15.62 1.16
N LEU A 179 16.64 -16.41 2.15
CA LEU A 179 17.54 -17.23 2.95
C LEU A 179 18.16 -18.37 2.12
N ILE A 180 17.38 -18.94 1.19
CA ILE A 180 17.88 -19.97 0.26
C ILE A 180 18.90 -19.33 -0.71
N ILE A 181 18.60 -18.16 -1.24
CA ILE A 181 19.55 -17.41 -2.09
C ILE A 181 20.82 -17.08 -1.30
N ASP A 182 20.69 -16.59 -0.06
CA ASP A 182 21.82 -16.30 0.82
C ASP A 182 22.68 -17.55 1.07
N PHE A 183 22.05 -18.73 1.22
CA PHE A 183 22.76 -19.98 1.35
C PHE A 183 23.56 -20.31 0.10
N ILE A 184 22.97 -20.24 -1.08
CA ILE A 184 23.69 -20.47 -2.34
C ILE A 184 24.83 -19.49 -2.49
N LEU A 185 24.59 -18.18 -2.25
CA LEU A 185 25.60 -17.14 -2.35
C LEU A 185 26.71 -17.27 -1.28
N SER A 186 26.45 -17.96 -0.16
CA SER A 186 27.45 -18.19 0.87
C SER A 186 28.62 -19.10 0.46
N PHE A 187 28.52 -19.77 -0.68
CA PHE A 187 29.62 -20.53 -1.29
C PHE A 187 30.49 -19.65 -2.20
N PHE A 188 30.11 -18.41 -2.45
CA PHE A 188 30.82 -17.44 -3.29
C PHE A 188 31.15 -16.19 -2.46
N GLU A 189 32.23 -15.54 -2.75
CA GLU A 189 32.57 -14.24 -2.18
C GLU A 189 31.83 -13.13 -2.91
N VAL A 190 30.60 -12.83 -2.42
CA VAL A 190 29.69 -11.84 -3.00
C VAL A 190 29.56 -10.66 -2.05
N ASP A 191 29.81 -9.46 -2.55
CA ASP A 191 29.58 -8.24 -1.77
C ASP A 191 28.10 -7.89 -1.64
N ASN A 192 27.76 -6.96 -0.74
CA ASN A 192 26.37 -6.62 -0.41
C ASN A 192 25.57 -6.05 -1.59
N ILE A 193 26.22 -5.36 -2.53
CA ILE A 193 25.55 -4.77 -3.70
C ILE A 193 25.25 -5.84 -4.73
N ASN A 194 26.20 -6.74 -4.97
CA ASN A 194 26.01 -7.87 -5.88
C ASN A 194 24.99 -8.88 -5.32
N ASP A 195 24.97 -9.13 -4.01
CA ASP A 195 23.94 -9.93 -3.34
C ASP A 195 22.54 -9.35 -3.57
N LEU A 196 22.37 -8.05 -3.35
CA LEU A 196 21.11 -7.35 -3.63
C LEU A 196 20.72 -7.47 -5.11
N SER A 197 21.67 -7.27 -6.01
CA SER A 197 21.47 -7.33 -7.46
C SER A 197 21.00 -8.71 -7.91
N ILE A 198 21.61 -9.78 -7.40
CA ILE A 198 21.24 -11.17 -7.72
C ILE A 198 19.81 -11.45 -7.22
N LYS A 199 19.47 -11.03 -5.99
CA LYS A 199 18.12 -11.19 -5.45
C LYS A 199 17.05 -10.47 -6.30
N ILE A 200 17.33 -9.25 -6.73
CA ILE A 200 16.43 -8.51 -7.64
C ILE A 200 16.27 -9.26 -8.96
N ILE A 201 17.35 -9.73 -9.57
CA ILE A 201 17.30 -10.49 -10.83
C ILE A 201 16.48 -11.77 -10.66
N VAL A 202 16.70 -12.54 -9.59
CA VAL A 202 15.96 -13.78 -9.34
C VAL A 202 14.47 -13.52 -9.18
N ILE A 203 14.08 -12.51 -8.40
CA ILE A 203 12.65 -12.13 -8.23
C ILE A 203 12.05 -11.71 -9.58
N THR A 204 12.77 -10.89 -10.35
CA THR A 204 12.31 -10.41 -11.67
C THR A 204 12.09 -11.55 -12.64
N LEU A 205 12.95 -12.60 -12.59
CA LEU A 205 12.83 -13.79 -13.42
C LEU A 205 11.67 -14.69 -13.00
N ILE A 206 11.33 -14.71 -11.71
CA ILE A 206 10.17 -15.47 -11.21
C ILE A 206 8.87 -14.76 -11.62
N ASP A 207 8.66 -13.55 -11.16
CA ASP A 207 7.54 -12.69 -11.54
C ASP A 207 7.84 -11.25 -11.08
N ILE A 208 7.79 -10.30 -12.01
CA ILE A 208 8.01 -8.88 -11.70
C ILE A 208 6.94 -8.33 -10.76
N ASN A 209 5.71 -8.86 -10.81
CA ASN A 209 4.62 -8.40 -9.96
C ASN A 209 4.88 -8.69 -8.47
N LEU A 210 5.81 -9.59 -8.14
CA LEU A 210 6.24 -9.83 -6.76
C LEU A 210 6.82 -8.58 -6.07
N PHE A 211 7.32 -7.60 -6.83
CA PHE A 211 7.74 -6.31 -6.27
C PHE A 211 6.56 -5.44 -5.81
N LEU A 212 5.34 -5.73 -6.25
CA LEU A 212 4.13 -5.11 -5.71
C LEU A 212 3.74 -5.68 -4.34
N ASN A 213 4.31 -6.84 -3.97
CA ASN A 213 4.12 -7.44 -2.66
C ASN A 213 5.05 -6.78 -1.64
N TYR A 214 4.48 -6.00 -0.73
CA TYR A 214 5.21 -5.28 0.32
C TYR A 214 6.09 -6.21 1.18
N SER A 215 5.65 -7.44 1.46
CA SER A 215 6.41 -8.38 2.28
C SER A 215 7.74 -8.77 1.62
N ILE A 216 7.73 -9.04 0.33
CA ILE A 216 8.92 -9.38 -0.45
C ILE A 216 9.86 -8.19 -0.55
N LEU A 217 9.31 -7.02 -0.89
CA LEU A 217 10.09 -5.80 -1.04
C LEU A 217 10.76 -5.37 0.28
N LEU A 218 10.01 -5.43 1.39
CA LEU A 218 10.57 -5.16 2.72
C LEU A 218 11.66 -6.18 3.10
N THR A 219 11.47 -7.46 2.80
CA THR A 219 12.48 -8.49 3.10
C THR A 219 13.76 -8.26 2.30
N LEU A 220 13.65 -7.87 1.03
CA LEU A 220 14.79 -7.50 0.20
C LEU A 220 15.59 -6.35 0.83
N ILE A 221 14.88 -5.29 1.23
CA ILE A 221 15.48 -4.12 1.88
C ILE A 221 16.11 -4.50 3.22
N PHE A 222 15.44 -5.32 4.05
CA PHE A 222 15.99 -5.78 5.33
C PHE A 222 17.19 -6.69 5.17
N SER A 223 17.20 -7.56 4.16
CA SER A 223 18.39 -8.36 3.81
C SER A 223 19.60 -7.47 3.53
N PHE A 224 19.39 -6.38 2.81
CA PHE A 224 20.44 -5.39 2.53
C PHE A 224 20.86 -4.59 3.77
N ILE A 225 19.88 -4.09 4.54
CA ILE A 225 20.12 -3.32 5.78
C ILE A 225 20.89 -4.16 6.80
N TYR A 226 20.55 -5.42 6.96
CA TYR A 226 21.19 -6.33 7.91
C TYR A 226 22.69 -6.49 7.63
N LYS A 227 23.08 -6.56 6.35
CA LYS A 227 24.48 -6.64 5.92
C LYS A 227 25.22 -5.30 5.95
N SER A 228 24.48 -4.19 6.11
CA SER A 228 25.07 -2.85 6.08
C SER A 228 25.61 -2.42 7.45
N ASN A 229 26.49 -1.42 7.46
CA ASN A 229 27.02 -0.87 8.71
C ASN A 229 25.91 -0.21 9.55
N TYR A 230 26.01 -0.31 10.89
CA TYR A 230 25.02 0.16 11.86
C TYR A 230 24.45 1.58 11.62
N TYR A 231 25.30 2.53 11.24
CA TYR A 231 24.84 3.91 10.95
C TYR A 231 24.03 4.03 9.67
N LYS A 232 24.35 3.22 8.65
CA LYS A 232 23.58 3.19 7.39
C LYS A 232 22.22 2.57 7.59
N SER A 233 22.09 1.58 8.49
CA SER A 233 20.84 0.91 8.76
C SER A 233 19.80 1.83 9.37
N LYS A 234 20.17 2.71 10.31
CA LYS A 234 19.26 3.68 10.94
C LYS A 234 18.60 4.60 9.91
N PHE A 235 19.40 5.13 9.01
CA PHE A 235 18.92 6.02 7.95
C PHE A 235 17.99 5.28 6.97
N LEU A 236 18.40 4.10 6.50
CA LEU A 236 17.60 3.30 5.58
C LEU A 236 16.25 2.88 6.17
N ILE A 237 16.18 2.59 7.47
CA ILE A 237 14.92 2.29 8.14
C ILE A 237 13.98 3.49 8.12
N GLY A 238 14.46 4.69 8.41
CA GLY A 238 13.65 5.90 8.34
C GLY A 238 13.10 6.14 6.92
N LEU A 239 13.93 5.92 5.89
CA LEU A 239 13.50 5.99 4.49
C LEU A 239 12.39 4.97 4.19
N VAL A 240 12.58 3.72 4.59
CA VAL A 240 11.60 2.64 4.40
C VAL A 240 10.29 2.98 5.10
N GLN A 241 10.34 3.42 6.36
CA GLN A 241 9.15 3.79 7.12
C GLN A 241 8.39 4.92 6.44
N SER A 242 9.06 6.00 6.04
CA SER A 242 8.41 7.12 5.37
C SER A 242 7.81 6.73 4.01
N PHE A 243 8.54 5.94 3.22
CA PHE A 243 8.09 5.56 1.88
C PHE A 243 6.90 4.59 1.90
N PHE A 244 6.95 3.55 2.77
CA PHE A 244 5.91 2.51 2.77
C PHE A 244 4.71 2.85 3.65
N PHE A 245 4.94 3.58 4.74
CA PHE A 245 3.92 3.79 5.77
C PHE A 245 3.51 5.25 5.96
N GLY A 246 4.13 6.18 5.22
CA GLY A 246 3.84 7.60 5.33
C GLY A 246 4.18 8.21 6.68
N GLN A 247 5.06 7.55 7.47
CA GLN A 247 5.51 8.06 8.77
C GLN A 247 6.89 7.52 9.14
N VAL A 248 7.60 8.23 10.00
CA VAL A 248 8.90 7.83 10.55
C VAL A 248 8.82 7.76 12.06
N ASN A 249 9.11 6.60 12.63
CA ASN A 249 9.27 6.46 14.07
C ASN A 249 10.74 6.70 14.43
N ILE A 250 10.99 7.82 15.10
CA ILE A 250 12.35 8.26 15.43
C ILE A 250 13.05 7.26 16.35
N LEU A 251 12.35 6.76 17.37
CA LEU A 251 12.93 5.84 18.36
C LEU A 251 13.26 4.49 17.72
N SER A 252 12.42 3.98 16.82
CA SER A 252 12.72 2.73 16.11
C SER A 252 13.98 2.84 15.25
N CYS A 253 14.24 4.01 14.67
CA CYS A 253 15.48 4.27 13.94
C CYS A 253 16.70 4.30 14.87
N LEU A 254 16.57 4.85 16.09
CA LEU A 254 17.67 4.96 17.04
C LEU A 254 18.04 3.62 17.68
N VAL A 255 17.03 2.82 18.06
CA VAL A 255 17.23 1.56 18.83
C VAL A 255 17.05 0.30 17.98
N TYR A 256 17.33 0.37 16.69
CA TYR A 256 17.04 -0.69 15.71
C TYR A 256 17.53 -2.10 16.11
N ASN A 257 18.76 -2.24 16.60
CA ASN A 257 19.28 -3.55 16.99
C ASN A 257 18.54 -4.16 18.18
N TRP A 258 18.14 -3.33 19.15
CA TRP A 258 17.35 -3.76 20.30
C TRP A 258 15.97 -4.24 19.84
N TYR A 259 15.40 -3.52 18.93
CA TYR A 259 14.14 -3.79 18.29
C TYR A 259 14.11 -5.13 17.53
N LEU A 260 15.16 -5.49 16.80
CA LEU A 260 15.28 -6.81 16.17
C LEU A 260 15.23 -7.95 17.20
N ASN A 261 15.92 -7.80 18.33
CA ASN A 261 15.92 -8.81 19.39
C ASN A 261 14.54 -8.97 20.03
N ILE A 262 13.80 -7.88 20.23
CA ILE A 262 12.42 -7.94 20.74
C ILE A 262 11.53 -8.71 19.78
N ARG A 263 11.64 -8.53 18.46
CA ARG A 263 10.85 -9.28 17.48
C ARG A 263 11.15 -10.76 17.47
N ILE A 264 12.42 -11.11 17.54
CA ILE A 264 12.82 -12.50 17.68
C ILE A 264 12.22 -13.10 18.94
N PHE A 265 12.27 -12.36 20.04
CA PHE A 265 11.70 -12.78 21.33
C PHE A 265 10.16 -12.97 21.24
N ILE A 266 9.44 -12.02 20.65
CA ILE A 266 7.98 -12.11 20.42
C ILE A 266 7.66 -13.35 19.58
N PHE A 267 8.39 -13.59 18.49
CA PHE A 267 8.19 -14.77 17.66
C PHE A 267 8.40 -16.06 18.44
N ILE A 268 9.50 -16.20 19.18
CA ILE A 268 9.81 -17.40 19.96
C ILE A 268 8.75 -17.66 21.04
N ILE A 269 8.36 -16.64 21.82
CA ILE A 269 7.36 -16.82 22.88
C ILE A 269 5.98 -17.14 22.30
N SER A 270 5.63 -16.56 21.13
CA SER A 270 4.39 -16.89 20.44
C SER A 270 4.40 -18.33 19.94
N LEU A 271 5.49 -18.80 19.36
CA LEU A 271 5.63 -20.17 18.89
C LEU A 271 5.55 -21.17 20.06
N LEU A 272 6.25 -20.89 21.17
CA LEU A 272 6.21 -21.73 22.36
C LEU A 272 4.80 -21.78 22.96
N SER A 273 4.10 -20.64 23.06
CA SER A 273 2.75 -20.58 23.63
C SER A 273 1.70 -21.20 22.69
N PHE A 274 1.92 -21.16 21.38
CA PHE A 274 1.09 -21.85 20.39
C PHE A 274 1.20 -23.36 20.55
N VAL A 275 2.41 -23.90 20.71
CA VAL A 275 2.67 -25.33 20.86
C VAL A 275 2.30 -25.83 22.28
N CYS A 276 2.52 -25.02 23.31
CA CYS A 276 2.29 -25.35 24.70
C CYS A 276 1.33 -24.33 25.36
N PRO A 277 0.00 -24.58 25.35
CA PRO A 277 -1.01 -23.66 25.90
C PRO A 277 -0.83 -23.32 27.38
N LEU A 278 -0.10 -24.12 28.16
CA LEU A 278 0.24 -23.81 29.56
C LEU A 278 1.04 -22.51 29.71
N LEU A 279 1.72 -22.04 28.67
CA LEU A 279 2.47 -20.80 28.65
C LEU A 279 1.62 -19.56 28.33
N LEU A 280 0.35 -19.73 27.94
CA LEU A 280 -0.54 -18.61 27.57
C LEU A 280 -0.67 -17.51 28.63
N PRO A 281 -0.81 -17.78 29.93
CA PRO A 281 -0.89 -16.71 30.94
C PRO A 281 0.38 -15.84 30.96
N ILE A 282 1.55 -16.46 30.84
CA ILE A 282 2.85 -15.76 30.79
C ILE A 282 2.94 -14.95 29.50
N TYR A 283 2.54 -15.56 28.38
CA TYR A 283 2.50 -14.89 27.08
C TYR A 283 1.65 -13.63 27.09
N LEU A 284 0.44 -13.69 27.63
CA LEU A 284 -0.47 -12.55 27.70
C LEU A 284 0.11 -11.42 28.58
N ILE A 285 0.73 -11.75 29.72
CA ILE A 285 1.41 -10.76 30.56
C ILE A 285 2.56 -10.10 29.79
N VAL A 286 3.40 -10.88 29.15
CA VAL A 286 4.54 -10.38 28.35
C VAL A 286 4.05 -9.47 27.22
N MET A 287 3.02 -9.88 26.48
CA MET A 287 2.47 -9.08 25.39
C MET A 287 1.87 -7.77 25.89
N LYS A 288 1.18 -7.77 27.05
CA LYS A 288 0.65 -6.56 27.68
C LYS A 288 1.77 -5.61 28.14
N VAL A 289 2.84 -6.12 28.75
CA VAL A 289 4.01 -5.32 29.13
C VAL A 289 4.70 -4.74 27.90
N LEU A 290 4.90 -5.55 26.89
CA LEU A 290 5.49 -5.09 25.62
C LEU A 290 4.62 -4.02 24.95
N SER A 291 3.30 -4.17 24.92
CA SER A 291 2.41 -3.15 24.36
C SER A 291 2.52 -1.80 25.08
N CYS A 292 2.63 -1.81 26.42
CA CYS A 292 2.86 -0.59 27.21
C CYS A 292 4.22 0.07 26.89
N ILE A 293 5.30 -0.74 26.80
CA ILE A 293 6.62 -0.24 26.42
C ILE A 293 6.59 0.35 25.01
N ILE A 294 5.94 -0.32 24.10
CA ILE A 294 5.81 0.06 22.70
C ILE A 294 5.00 1.34 22.56
N TYR A 295 3.96 1.54 23.37
CA TYR A 295 3.17 2.78 23.38
C TYR A 295 4.04 4.02 23.60
N ILE A 296 5.09 3.92 24.42
CA ILE A 296 6.07 5.00 24.63
C ILE A 296 6.84 5.32 23.33
N PHE A 297 6.99 4.34 22.43
CA PHE A 297 7.72 4.47 21.18
C PHE A 297 6.85 4.93 19.99
N LEU A 298 5.56 5.26 20.20
CA LEU A 298 4.64 5.65 19.12
C LEU A 298 4.85 7.08 18.60
N ILE A 299 5.86 7.81 19.11
CA ILE A 299 6.17 9.15 18.59
C ILE A 299 6.68 9.00 17.16
N SER A 300 5.80 9.25 16.22
CA SER A 300 6.11 9.22 14.80
C SER A 300 5.85 10.57 14.14
N ILE A 301 6.69 10.91 13.18
CA ILE A 301 6.48 12.04 12.28
C ILE A 301 5.78 11.50 11.04
N ARG A 302 4.57 11.98 10.76
CA ARG A 302 3.78 11.62 9.58
C ARG A 302 4.23 12.44 8.39
N GLY A 303 4.27 11.81 7.21
CA GLY A 303 4.64 12.46 5.95
C GLY A 303 5.35 11.50 5.00
N LYS A 304 5.17 11.72 3.71
CA LYS A 304 5.78 10.91 2.64
C LYS A 304 6.99 11.60 2.05
N ILE A 305 8.06 10.83 1.87
CA ILE A 305 9.22 11.29 1.11
C ILE A 305 8.86 11.30 -0.37
N SER A 306 9.05 12.44 -1.03
CA SER A 306 8.90 12.54 -2.47
C SER A 306 10.05 11.80 -3.19
N ILE A 307 9.81 11.38 -4.44
CA ILE A 307 10.86 10.77 -5.27
C ILE A 307 12.05 11.73 -5.42
N ILE A 308 11.79 13.03 -5.53
CA ILE A 308 12.84 14.07 -5.61
C ILE A 308 13.70 14.06 -4.36
N THR A 309 13.09 13.97 -3.17
CA THR A 309 13.81 13.86 -1.90
C THR A 309 14.65 12.60 -1.84
N LEU A 310 14.10 11.48 -2.29
CA LEU A 310 14.82 10.21 -2.35
C LEU A 310 16.03 10.30 -3.27
N MET A 311 15.91 10.98 -4.41
CA MET A 311 17.02 11.26 -5.34
C MET A 311 18.07 12.17 -4.70
N ILE A 312 17.68 13.26 -4.02
CA ILE A 312 18.60 14.14 -3.30
C ILE A 312 19.35 13.37 -2.21
N LEU A 313 18.65 12.53 -1.45
CA LEU A 313 19.27 11.69 -0.42
C LEU A 313 20.23 10.66 -1.02
N LEU A 314 19.87 10.04 -2.13
CA LEU A 314 20.74 9.12 -2.86
C LEU A 314 21.99 9.83 -3.39
N ILE A 315 21.82 11.00 -3.98
CA ILE A 315 22.93 11.84 -4.44
C ILE A 315 23.84 12.22 -3.26
N SER A 316 23.25 12.69 -2.15
CA SER A 316 24.02 13.06 -0.95
C SER A 316 24.80 11.87 -0.37
N TYR A 317 24.24 10.67 -0.47
CA TYR A 317 24.91 9.42 -0.10
C TYR A 317 26.09 9.11 -1.04
N LEU A 318 25.91 9.25 -2.35
CA LEU A 318 26.95 9.01 -3.36
C LEU A 318 28.12 10.00 -3.21
N PHE A 319 27.84 11.25 -2.84
CA PHE A 319 28.85 12.28 -2.59
C PHE A 319 29.48 12.23 -1.19
N GLY A 320 29.13 11.22 -0.38
CA GLY A 320 29.77 10.99 0.91
C GLY A 320 29.41 12.02 2.00
N ILE A 321 28.29 12.73 1.86
CA ILE A 321 27.82 13.68 2.89
C ILE A 321 27.62 12.94 4.22
N ARG A 322 28.01 13.58 5.33
CA ARG A 322 27.89 12.99 6.68
C ARG A 322 26.46 12.53 6.95
N LYS A 323 26.33 11.32 7.48
CA LYS A 323 25.06 10.59 7.65
C LYS A 323 24.08 11.28 8.61
N ASP A 324 24.60 12.04 9.57
CA ASP A 324 23.78 12.80 10.49
C ASP A 324 22.96 13.87 9.73
N TYR A 325 23.59 14.54 8.75
CA TYR A 325 22.87 15.51 7.91
C TYR A 325 21.82 14.86 7.02
N GLN A 326 22.05 13.62 6.58
CA GLN A 326 21.04 12.88 5.79
C GLN A 326 19.79 12.57 6.62
N LEU A 327 19.96 12.18 7.90
CA LEU A 327 18.83 11.97 8.80
C LEU A 327 18.08 13.28 9.10
N TYR A 328 18.80 14.38 9.34
CA TYR A 328 18.18 15.70 9.53
C TYR A 328 17.41 16.14 8.30
N LEU A 329 17.96 15.93 7.11
CA LEU A 329 17.28 16.24 5.85
C LEU A 329 16.00 15.42 5.70
N LEU A 330 16.03 14.12 6.01
CA LEU A 330 14.87 13.25 6.02
C LEU A 330 13.77 13.78 6.97
N LEU A 331 14.15 14.09 8.22
CA LEU A 331 13.22 14.62 9.20
C LEU A 331 12.64 15.98 8.77
N LEU A 332 13.47 16.86 8.22
CA LEU A 332 13.03 18.16 7.69
C LEU A 332 12.01 17.98 6.56
N MET A 333 12.24 17.04 5.64
CA MET A 333 11.32 16.79 4.53
C MET A 333 9.99 16.19 5.02
N CYS A 334 10.02 15.31 6.03
CA CYS A 334 8.79 14.85 6.68
C CYS A 334 8.03 16.00 7.36
N LEU A 335 8.73 16.91 8.04
CA LEU A 335 8.12 18.09 8.65
C LEU A 335 7.49 19.04 7.61
N LEU A 336 8.09 19.17 6.43
CA LEU A 336 7.55 20.00 5.34
C LEU A 336 6.22 19.45 4.81
N THR A 337 6.00 18.12 4.84
CA THR A 337 4.70 17.56 4.45
C THR A 337 3.59 17.90 5.44
N LEU A 338 3.92 18.05 6.74
CA LEU A 338 2.96 18.48 7.77
C LEU A 338 2.48 19.91 7.56
N ASN A 339 3.36 20.76 7.05
CA ASN A 339 3.13 22.18 6.84
C ASN A 339 2.95 22.50 5.35
N ASN A 340 2.40 21.57 4.57
CA ASN A 340 2.18 21.79 3.15
C ASN A 340 1.20 22.96 2.93
N PRO A 341 1.67 24.12 2.41
CA PRO A 341 0.82 25.27 2.16
C PRO A 341 -0.09 25.08 0.94
N ILE A 342 0.16 24.07 0.13
CA ILE A 342 -0.57 23.80 -1.10
C ILE A 342 -1.97 23.29 -0.74
N LYS A 343 -2.98 24.02 -1.17
CA LYS A 343 -4.36 23.52 -1.10
C LYS A 343 -4.51 22.36 -2.07
N HIS A 344 -5.15 21.27 -1.63
CA HIS A 344 -5.39 20.14 -2.51
C HIS A 344 -6.64 19.36 -2.15
N VAL A 345 -7.21 18.72 -3.17
CA VAL A 345 -8.30 17.75 -3.08
C VAL A 345 -7.77 16.42 -3.57
N THR A 346 -7.80 15.41 -2.71
CA THR A 346 -7.29 14.06 -3.03
C THR A 346 -8.42 13.05 -2.97
N PHE A 347 -8.79 12.49 -4.10
CA PHE A 347 -9.65 11.32 -4.18
C PHE A 347 -8.81 10.08 -3.90
N ILE A 348 -9.11 9.41 -2.80
CA ILE A 348 -8.29 8.31 -2.26
C ILE A 348 -8.75 6.99 -2.85
N ASP A 349 -7.82 6.17 -3.36
CA ASP A 349 -8.12 4.79 -3.75
C ASP A 349 -8.34 3.92 -2.51
N VAL A 350 -9.57 3.88 -2.03
CA VAL A 350 -10.02 2.98 -0.96
C VAL A 350 -10.62 1.67 -1.50
N GLY A 351 -10.45 1.40 -2.79
CA GLY A 351 -11.09 0.27 -3.47
C GLY A 351 -12.53 0.58 -3.85
N GLN A 352 -13.50 -0.27 -3.46
CA GLN A 352 -14.91 0.07 -3.57
C GLN A 352 -15.27 1.00 -2.43
N GLY A 353 -15.91 2.13 -2.75
CA GLY A 353 -16.30 3.14 -1.79
C GLY A 353 -15.63 4.50 -2.03
N ASP A 354 -16.04 5.50 -1.27
CA ASP A 354 -15.59 6.87 -1.40
C ASP A 354 -14.76 7.35 -0.22
N ALA A 355 -13.70 8.09 -0.50
CA ALA A 355 -12.97 8.87 0.48
C ALA A 355 -12.25 10.02 -0.23
N THR A 356 -12.53 11.26 0.18
CA THR A 356 -11.89 12.43 -0.41
C THR A 356 -11.33 13.35 0.67
N LEU A 357 -10.02 13.60 0.63
CA LEU A 357 -9.33 14.51 1.56
C LEU A 357 -9.16 15.89 0.93
N ILE A 358 -9.68 16.92 1.60
CA ILE A 358 -9.46 18.34 1.27
C ILE A 358 -8.53 18.91 2.32
N SER A 359 -7.37 19.37 1.89
CA SER A 359 -6.28 19.65 2.83
C SER A 359 -5.39 20.81 2.42
N ASN A 360 -4.94 21.55 3.42
CA ASN A 360 -3.80 22.46 3.38
C ASN A 360 -3.18 22.61 4.78
N ILE A 361 -2.34 23.64 5.00
CA ILE A 361 -1.76 23.91 6.31
C ILE A 361 -2.81 24.25 7.40
N ASN A 362 -3.97 24.82 7.02
CA ASN A 362 -4.94 25.39 7.96
C ASN A 362 -6.11 24.45 8.26
N TYR A 363 -6.34 23.42 7.42
CA TYR A 363 -7.47 22.50 7.56
C TYR A 363 -7.20 21.12 6.97
N LYS A 364 -7.89 20.13 7.52
CA LYS A 364 -7.95 18.75 7.08
C LYS A 364 -9.40 18.30 7.16
N ILE A 365 -10.06 18.14 6.02
CA ILE A 365 -11.47 17.74 5.92
C ILE A 365 -11.54 16.46 5.10
N LEU A 366 -12.22 15.45 5.61
CA LEU A 366 -12.43 14.18 4.93
C LEU A 366 -13.91 14.02 4.61
N ILE A 367 -14.23 13.74 3.36
CA ILE A 367 -15.57 13.37 2.91
C ILE A 367 -15.55 11.86 2.68
N ASP A 368 -16.39 11.12 3.38
CA ASP A 368 -16.50 9.68 3.41
C ASP A 368 -15.21 8.94 3.83
N THR A 369 -15.29 7.65 4.08
CA THR A 369 -14.21 6.88 4.71
C THR A 369 -13.87 5.58 3.99
N GLY A 370 -14.66 5.19 2.98
CA GLY A 370 -14.57 3.89 2.35
C GLY A 370 -14.96 2.73 3.26
N SER A 371 -14.84 1.51 2.74
CA SER A 371 -15.20 0.29 3.48
C SER A 371 -14.15 -0.10 4.52
N ALA A 372 -14.60 -0.73 5.61
CA ALA A 372 -13.73 -1.20 6.70
C ALA A 372 -12.60 -2.13 6.23
N PHE A 373 -12.83 -2.91 5.19
CA PHE A 373 -11.85 -3.83 4.62
C PHE A 373 -10.59 -3.12 4.10
N ASN A 374 -10.73 -1.89 3.60
CA ASN A 374 -9.64 -1.12 2.99
C ASN A 374 -9.10 0.02 3.88
N TYR A 375 -9.38 -0.01 5.18
CA TYR A 375 -8.91 1.02 6.11
C TYR A 375 -7.42 1.34 5.99
N HIS A 376 -6.60 0.34 5.75
CA HIS A 376 -5.15 0.49 5.60
C HIS A 376 -4.76 1.47 4.48
N LYS A 377 -5.49 1.50 3.37
CA LYS A 377 -5.23 2.43 2.27
C LYS A 377 -5.56 3.87 2.67
N LEU A 378 -6.73 4.06 3.31
CA LEU A 378 -7.13 5.36 3.85
C LEU A 378 -6.13 5.86 4.87
N LYS A 379 -5.82 5.07 5.89
CA LYS A 379 -4.87 5.40 6.97
C LYS A 379 -3.50 5.76 6.42
N LYS A 380 -2.98 4.97 5.47
CA LYS A 380 -1.70 5.23 4.82
C LYS A 380 -1.71 6.59 4.11
N THR A 381 -2.75 6.89 3.31
CA THR A 381 -2.85 8.17 2.60
C THR A 381 -2.92 9.34 3.58
N LEU A 382 -3.72 9.23 4.65
CA LEU A 382 -3.79 10.27 5.68
C LEU A 382 -2.42 10.49 6.37
N TYR A 383 -1.65 9.43 6.60
CA TYR A 383 -0.30 9.54 7.14
C TYR A 383 0.67 10.20 6.14
N GLU A 384 0.60 9.82 4.86
CA GLU A 384 1.39 10.42 3.79
C GLU A 384 1.13 11.92 3.65
N GLU A 385 -0.13 12.36 3.85
CA GLU A 385 -0.54 13.77 3.83
C GLU A 385 -0.31 14.49 5.18
N GLY A 386 0.34 13.85 6.14
CA GLY A 386 0.68 14.43 7.43
C GLY A 386 -0.51 14.74 8.34
N VAL A 387 -1.62 14.00 8.19
CA VAL A 387 -2.82 14.20 8.99
C VAL A 387 -2.66 13.63 10.40
N TYR A 388 -2.79 14.47 11.43
CA TYR A 388 -2.89 14.06 12.83
C TYR A 388 -4.30 14.28 13.38
N THR A 389 -4.93 15.33 12.90
CA THR A 389 -6.28 15.74 13.31
C THR A 389 -7.09 16.03 12.06
N LEU A 390 -8.30 15.51 12.00
CA LEU A 390 -9.32 15.92 11.05
C LEU A 390 -10.18 17.02 11.68
N ASP A 391 -10.32 18.14 10.99
CA ASP A 391 -11.18 19.22 11.46
C ASP A 391 -12.66 18.87 11.27
N TYR A 392 -12.96 18.26 10.12
CA TYR A 392 -14.28 17.73 9.79
C TYR A 392 -14.16 16.36 9.13
N LEU A 393 -15.09 15.49 9.50
CA LEU A 393 -15.43 14.26 8.82
C LEU A 393 -16.88 14.40 8.35
N LEU A 394 -17.07 14.47 7.04
CA LEU A 394 -18.38 14.62 6.41
C LEU A 394 -18.78 13.25 5.84
N ILE A 395 -19.93 12.76 6.23
CA ILE A 395 -20.45 11.46 5.75
C ILE A 395 -21.63 11.74 4.83
N SER A 396 -21.54 11.25 3.59
CA SER A 396 -22.58 11.44 2.59
C SER A 396 -23.85 10.68 2.94
N HIS A 397 -23.73 9.40 3.33
CA HIS A 397 -24.79 8.51 3.77
C HIS A 397 -24.23 7.31 4.55
N ASN A 398 -25.10 6.41 5.06
CA ASN A 398 -24.73 5.39 6.03
C ASN A 398 -24.27 4.06 5.43
N ASP A 399 -24.08 3.94 4.12
CA ASP A 399 -23.60 2.70 3.52
C ASP A 399 -22.16 2.39 3.94
N GLU A 400 -21.84 1.09 4.05
CA GLU A 400 -20.58 0.58 4.60
C GLU A 400 -19.37 1.08 3.79
N ASP A 401 -19.51 1.25 2.49
CA ASP A 401 -18.42 1.73 1.61
C ASP A 401 -18.26 3.27 1.61
N HIS A 402 -19.03 3.98 2.44
CA HIS A 402 -18.89 5.41 2.73
C HIS A 402 -18.56 5.68 4.19
N CYS A 403 -19.22 5.04 5.16
CA CYS A 403 -19.00 5.27 6.58
C CYS A 403 -18.27 4.13 7.33
N GLY A 404 -17.87 3.04 6.65
CA GLY A 404 -17.37 1.82 7.27
C GLY A 404 -16.10 1.97 8.11
N ASN A 405 -15.35 3.08 7.95
CA ASN A 405 -14.13 3.33 8.71
C ASN A 405 -14.26 4.42 9.77
N VAL A 406 -15.44 4.91 10.09
CA VAL A 406 -15.62 5.97 11.08
C VAL A 406 -15.01 5.57 12.43
N ASP A 407 -15.35 4.40 12.96
CA ASP A 407 -14.83 3.92 14.25
C ASP A 407 -13.31 3.74 14.23
N ASN A 408 -12.77 3.21 13.13
CA ASN A 408 -11.33 3.05 12.94
C ASN A 408 -10.61 4.40 12.93
N LEU A 409 -11.19 5.40 12.27
CA LEU A 409 -10.64 6.76 12.23
C LEU A 409 -10.67 7.43 13.61
N LEU A 410 -11.74 7.26 14.39
CA LEU A 410 -11.85 7.80 15.75
C LEU A 410 -10.82 7.19 16.70
N ASN A 411 -10.44 5.94 16.47
CA ASN A 411 -9.39 5.27 17.26
C ASN A 411 -7.98 5.76 16.90
N ASP A 412 -7.71 6.10 15.63
CA ASP A 412 -6.36 6.40 15.13
C ASP A 412 -6.07 7.89 14.96
N PHE A 413 -7.11 8.72 14.82
CA PHE A 413 -7.01 10.15 14.56
C PHE A 413 -7.90 10.94 15.50
N LYS A 414 -7.46 12.16 15.83
CA LYS A 414 -8.35 13.12 16.49
C LYS A 414 -9.29 13.71 15.45
N VAL A 415 -10.59 13.46 15.57
CA VAL A 415 -11.64 14.08 14.75
C VAL A 415 -12.35 15.14 15.59
N LYS A 416 -12.44 16.39 15.10
CA LYS A 416 -13.06 17.49 15.84
C LYS A 416 -14.58 17.51 15.68
N ASN A 417 -15.03 17.34 14.43
CA ASN A 417 -16.44 17.40 14.08
C ASN A 417 -16.78 16.27 13.11
N ILE A 418 -17.91 15.61 13.33
CA ILE A 418 -18.47 14.61 12.42
C ILE A 418 -19.86 15.10 12.03
N ILE A 419 -20.14 15.14 10.73
CA ILE A 419 -21.40 15.63 10.19
C ILE A 419 -22.01 14.56 9.29
N TYR A 420 -23.24 14.17 9.63
CA TYR A 420 -24.09 13.26 8.85
C TYR A 420 -25.28 13.98 8.24
N GLU A 421 -25.55 15.19 8.72
CA GLU A 421 -26.76 15.94 8.38
C GLU A 421 -26.52 16.83 7.16
N LYS A 422 -27.57 17.03 6.37
CA LYS A 422 -27.59 17.97 5.25
C LYS A 422 -27.52 19.41 5.78
N GLY A 423 -26.62 20.21 5.23
CA GLY A 423 -26.50 21.61 5.55
C GLY A 423 -25.22 22.22 4.99
N ASP A 424 -25.22 23.53 4.86
CA ASP A 424 -24.05 24.29 4.43
C ASP A 424 -22.99 24.33 5.51
N ILE A 425 -21.71 24.22 5.12
CA ILE A 425 -20.58 24.23 6.05
C ILE A 425 -19.61 25.32 5.62
N ALA A 426 -19.43 26.33 6.48
CA ALA A 426 -18.39 27.34 6.32
C ALA A 426 -17.22 27.05 7.27
N TYR A 427 -16.04 26.82 6.73
CA TYR A 427 -14.84 26.61 7.53
C TYR A 427 -13.60 27.21 6.88
N LYS A 428 -12.99 28.16 7.57
CA LYS A 428 -11.84 28.93 7.07
C LYS A 428 -12.20 29.66 5.76
N ASP A 429 -11.49 29.32 4.70
CA ASP A 429 -11.69 29.86 3.35
C ASP A 429 -12.50 28.91 2.43
N LEU A 430 -13.11 27.89 3.00
CA LEU A 430 -13.96 26.94 2.30
C LEU A 430 -15.43 27.15 2.65
N TYR A 431 -16.28 27.01 1.64
CA TYR A 431 -17.71 26.97 1.79
C TYR A 431 -18.29 25.77 1.02
N PHE A 432 -18.81 24.80 1.77
CA PHE A 432 -19.51 23.65 1.21
C PHE A 432 -20.99 24.01 1.10
N ASN A 433 -21.45 24.16 -0.10
CA ASN A 433 -22.86 24.41 -0.38
C ASN A 433 -23.58 23.07 -0.50
N CYS A 434 -24.51 22.77 0.40
CA CYS A 434 -25.32 21.57 0.41
C CYS A 434 -26.48 21.70 -0.59
N LEU A 435 -26.48 20.85 -1.62
CA LEU A 435 -27.53 20.84 -2.64
C LEU A 435 -28.67 19.92 -2.22
N ASP A 436 -29.44 20.33 -1.22
CA ASP A 436 -30.55 19.55 -0.68
C ASP A 436 -31.82 19.65 -1.54
N VAL A 437 -32.39 18.51 -1.91
CA VAL A 437 -33.64 18.39 -2.69
C VAL A 437 -34.74 17.59 -1.97
N GLY A 438 -34.55 17.32 -0.67
CA GLY A 438 -35.50 16.64 0.18
C GLY A 438 -35.04 15.33 0.76
N ILE A 439 -35.98 14.54 1.29
CA ILE A 439 -35.75 13.23 1.92
C ILE A 439 -36.40 12.18 1.04
N PHE A 440 -35.76 11.04 0.89
CA PHE A 440 -36.18 9.90 0.07
C PHE A 440 -36.22 8.63 0.91
N ASP A 441 -36.97 7.63 0.44
CA ASP A 441 -37.09 6.32 1.11
C ASP A 441 -35.81 5.48 0.98
N ASN A 442 -34.95 5.74 -0.02
CA ASN A 442 -33.69 5.05 -0.27
C ASN A 442 -32.53 5.82 0.35
N ASP A 443 -31.68 5.15 1.12
CA ASP A 443 -30.51 5.75 1.80
C ASP A 443 -29.53 6.39 0.82
N ASN A 444 -29.28 5.79 -0.34
CA ASN A 444 -28.41 6.35 -1.38
C ASN A 444 -28.93 7.70 -1.88
N ASP A 445 -30.24 7.82 -2.11
CA ASP A 445 -30.84 9.07 -2.56
C ASP A 445 -30.85 10.16 -1.46
N ASN A 446 -30.60 9.78 -0.21
CA ASN A 446 -30.41 10.70 0.90
C ASN A 446 -28.97 11.18 1.04
N SER A 447 -28.05 10.75 0.16
CA SER A 447 -26.67 11.25 0.18
C SER A 447 -26.62 12.77 0.26
N VAL A 448 -25.70 13.27 1.09
CA VAL A 448 -25.41 14.70 1.17
C VAL A 448 -24.58 15.09 -0.06
N VAL A 449 -25.13 15.95 -0.89
CA VAL A 449 -24.47 16.46 -2.09
C VAL A 449 -23.81 17.80 -1.79
N TYR A 450 -22.49 17.88 -1.98
CA TYR A 450 -21.76 19.12 -1.75
C TYR A 450 -21.20 19.72 -3.05
N TYR A 451 -21.44 21.01 -3.24
CA TYR A 451 -20.72 21.84 -4.19
C TYR A 451 -19.65 22.64 -3.45
N LEU A 452 -18.42 22.60 -3.94
CA LEU A 452 -17.27 23.29 -3.34
C LEU A 452 -16.46 24.00 -4.41
N ASP A 453 -16.14 25.26 -4.21
CA ASP A 453 -15.19 26.00 -5.02
C ASP A 453 -13.86 26.22 -4.29
N ILE A 454 -12.76 25.95 -4.98
CA ILE A 454 -11.41 26.21 -4.47
C ILE A 454 -10.63 26.95 -5.55
N ASN A 455 -10.34 28.23 -5.32
CA ASN A 455 -9.56 29.05 -6.25
C ASN A 455 -10.16 29.04 -7.69
N ASP A 456 -11.45 29.30 -7.83
CA ASP A 456 -12.20 29.28 -9.10
C ASP A 456 -12.11 27.90 -9.81
N TYR A 457 -12.10 26.83 -9.06
CA TYR A 457 -12.18 25.44 -9.54
C TYR A 457 -13.23 24.68 -8.74
N SER A 458 -14.31 24.32 -9.40
CA SER A 458 -15.49 23.77 -8.75
C SER A 458 -15.48 22.25 -8.71
N PHE A 459 -15.86 21.71 -7.56
CA PHE A 459 -16.06 20.29 -7.31
C PHE A 459 -17.52 20.01 -6.97
N LEU A 460 -18.06 18.90 -7.48
CA LEU A 460 -19.36 18.40 -7.10
C LEU A 460 -19.24 16.96 -6.58
N PHE A 461 -19.55 16.80 -5.29
CA PHE A 461 -19.54 15.50 -4.60
C PHE A 461 -20.98 15.01 -4.48
N THR A 462 -21.30 13.93 -5.17
CA THR A 462 -22.68 13.46 -5.33
C THR A 462 -23.07 12.34 -4.37
N GLY A 463 -22.11 11.71 -3.69
CA GLY A 463 -22.38 10.45 -3.01
C GLY A 463 -22.95 9.42 -3.99
N ASP A 464 -24.00 8.72 -3.59
CA ASP A 464 -24.58 7.61 -4.35
C ASP A 464 -26.01 7.91 -4.89
N ILE A 465 -26.32 9.20 -5.10
CA ILE A 465 -27.63 9.63 -5.61
C ILE A 465 -28.00 8.99 -6.95
N SER A 466 -29.31 8.75 -7.14
CA SER A 466 -29.85 8.26 -8.40
C SER A 466 -30.08 9.37 -9.43
N LYS A 467 -30.31 8.97 -10.69
CA LYS A 467 -30.68 9.85 -11.82
C LYS A 467 -31.88 10.77 -11.51
N ASN A 468 -32.80 10.33 -10.65
CA ASN A 468 -33.95 11.13 -10.24
C ASN A 468 -33.50 12.30 -9.37
N VAL A 469 -32.63 12.06 -8.39
CA VAL A 469 -32.10 13.11 -7.49
C VAL A 469 -31.20 14.06 -8.26
N GLU A 470 -30.34 13.57 -9.16
CA GLU A 470 -29.55 14.40 -10.06
C GLU A 470 -30.42 15.40 -10.83
N ARG A 471 -31.56 14.93 -11.39
CA ARG A 471 -32.50 15.78 -12.12
C ARG A 471 -33.12 16.86 -11.23
N LEU A 472 -33.47 16.51 -9.99
CA LEU A 472 -34.02 17.47 -9.02
C LEU A 472 -32.99 18.55 -8.66
N ILE A 473 -31.73 18.17 -8.46
CA ILE A 473 -30.64 19.09 -8.13
C ILE A 473 -30.44 20.13 -9.25
N VAL A 474 -30.26 19.70 -10.50
CA VAL A 474 -30.01 20.66 -11.61
C VAL A 474 -31.24 21.47 -12.01
N ASN A 475 -32.44 21.05 -11.61
CA ASN A 475 -33.67 21.82 -11.80
C ASN A 475 -33.87 22.86 -10.68
N ARG A 476 -33.40 22.56 -9.45
CA ARG A 476 -33.59 23.44 -8.29
C ARG A 476 -32.46 24.47 -8.18
N TYR A 477 -31.22 24.06 -8.46
CA TYR A 477 -30.04 24.88 -8.33
C TYR A 477 -29.50 25.29 -9.71
N ALA A 478 -29.20 26.58 -9.88
CA ALA A 478 -28.53 27.08 -11.08
C ALA A 478 -27.04 26.69 -11.03
N ILE A 479 -26.73 25.46 -11.37
CA ILE A 479 -25.36 24.98 -11.48
C ILE A 479 -24.96 25.13 -12.94
N ASP A 480 -24.05 26.07 -13.23
CA ASP A 480 -23.56 26.27 -14.59
C ASP A 480 -22.57 25.18 -14.98
N LYS A 481 -21.28 25.44 -14.85
CA LYS A 481 -20.21 24.49 -15.16
C LYS A 481 -19.55 23.98 -13.88
N VAL A 482 -19.29 22.67 -13.80
CA VAL A 482 -18.50 22.04 -12.73
C VAL A 482 -17.17 21.57 -13.32
N ASN A 483 -16.02 21.94 -12.72
CA ASN A 483 -14.76 21.47 -13.27
C ASN A 483 -14.51 19.98 -12.95
N CYS A 484 -14.86 19.52 -11.76
CA CYS A 484 -14.65 18.14 -11.35
C CYS A 484 -15.90 17.53 -10.72
N LEU A 485 -16.42 16.49 -11.35
CA LEU A 485 -17.53 15.69 -10.84
C LEU A 485 -16.99 14.43 -10.14
N LYS A 486 -17.34 14.20 -8.86
CA LYS A 486 -17.29 12.86 -8.28
C LYS A 486 -18.54 12.11 -8.75
N VAL A 487 -18.33 11.11 -9.59
CA VAL A 487 -19.39 10.34 -10.24
C VAL A 487 -20.24 9.59 -9.23
N SER A 488 -21.56 9.69 -9.36
CA SER A 488 -22.51 9.05 -8.44
C SER A 488 -22.38 7.52 -8.43
N HIS A 489 -22.50 6.95 -7.25
CA HIS A 489 -22.63 5.51 -7.02
C HIS A 489 -21.55 4.70 -7.74
N HIS A 490 -20.29 5.13 -7.63
CA HIS A 490 -19.10 4.48 -8.19
C HIS A 490 -19.16 4.18 -9.71
N GLY A 491 -19.99 4.92 -10.43
CA GLY A 491 -20.23 4.70 -11.85
C GLY A 491 -21.30 3.66 -12.15
N SER A 492 -22.24 3.43 -11.21
CA SER A 492 -23.43 2.61 -11.44
C SER A 492 -24.30 3.20 -12.54
N ALA A 493 -25.04 2.35 -13.25
CA ALA A 493 -26.06 2.77 -14.21
C ALA A 493 -27.28 3.48 -13.57
N THR A 494 -27.38 3.46 -12.24
CA THR A 494 -28.43 4.15 -11.49
C THR A 494 -28.22 5.66 -11.39
N GLY A 495 -26.97 6.14 -11.53
CA GLY A 495 -26.57 7.54 -11.53
C GLY A 495 -26.02 8.02 -12.89
N THR A 496 -25.51 9.24 -12.89
CA THR A 496 -24.77 9.89 -13.99
C THR A 496 -25.58 9.93 -15.30
N SER A 497 -26.77 10.54 -15.19
CA SER A 497 -27.68 10.68 -16.34
C SER A 497 -27.12 11.67 -17.38
N SER A 498 -27.39 11.41 -18.66
CA SER A 498 -27.03 12.33 -19.77
C SER A 498 -27.61 13.73 -19.58
N TYR A 499 -28.83 13.85 -18.99
CA TYR A 499 -29.42 15.14 -18.67
C TYR A 499 -28.59 15.92 -17.62
N PHE A 500 -28.14 15.22 -16.57
CA PHE A 500 -27.33 15.81 -15.53
C PHE A 500 -25.96 16.25 -16.06
N VAL A 501 -25.23 15.34 -16.72
CA VAL A 501 -23.91 15.62 -17.31
C VAL A 501 -24.00 16.77 -18.32
N GLY A 502 -25.03 16.80 -19.16
CA GLY A 502 -25.26 17.86 -20.14
C GLY A 502 -25.58 19.23 -19.52
N LYS A 503 -26.05 19.26 -18.27
CA LYS A 503 -26.29 20.53 -17.52
C LYS A 503 -25.02 21.06 -16.86
N ILE A 504 -24.25 20.18 -16.20
CA ILE A 504 -23.09 20.58 -15.41
C ILE A 504 -21.78 20.61 -16.20
N LEU A 505 -21.72 19.98 -17.39
CA LEU A 505 -20.60 19.95 -18.33
C LEU A 505 -19.21 19.83 -17.65
N PRO A 506 -18.93 18.75 -16.91
CA PRO A 506 -17.70 18.64 -16.15
C PRO A 506 -16.48 18.48 -17.08
N ASP A 507 -15.35 19.08 -16.69
CA ASP A 507 -14.07 18.84 -17.38
C ASP A 507 -13.52 17.46 -17.03
N TYR A 508 -13.61 17.08 -15.74
CA TYR A 508 -13.16 15.79 -15.20
C TYR A 508 -14.26 15.07 -14.45
N ALA A 509 -14.28 13.75 -14.59
CA ALA A 509 -15.16 12.85 -13.82
C ALA A 509 -14.31 11.83 -13.05
N ILE A 510 -14.45 11.82 -11.72
CA ILE A 510 -13.72 10.89 -10.86
C ILE A 510 -14.62 9.70 -10.51
N ILE A 511 -14.16 8.50 -10.78
CA ILE A 511 -14.86 7.26 -10.42
C ILE A 511 -14.04 6.51 -9.39
N SER A 512 -14.55 6.43 -8.16
CA SER A 512 -13.96 5.66 -7.07
C SER A 512 -14.51 4.23 -7.11
N THR A 513 -13.71 3.27 -7.56
CA THR A 513 -14.12 1.85 -7.67
C THR A 513 -12.92 0.92 -7.73
N ASN A 514 -13.12 -0.34 -7.35
CA ASN A 514 -12.17 -1.44 -7.59
C ASN A 514 -12.62 -2.39 -8.72
N GLY A 515 -13.74 -2.09 -9.38
CA GLY A 515 -14.36 -2.92 -10.42
C GLY A 515 -15.38 -3.93 -9.87
N LYS A 516 -15.67 -3.90 -8.56
CA LYS A 516 -16.75 -4.70 -7.96
C LYS A 516 -18.09 -4.29 -8.57
N TYR A 517 -19.02 -5.21 -8.68
CA TYR A 517 -20.34 -5.00 -9.30
C TYR A 517 -20.28 -4.56 -10.78
N ASN A 518 -19.16 -4.83 -11.48
CA ASN A 518 -18.88 -4.34 -12.83
C ASN A 518 -18.86 -2.81 -12.96
N HIS A 519 -18.61 -2.09 -11.86
CA HIS A 519 -18.46 -0.64 -11.88
C HIS A 519 -17.07 -0.22 -12.42
N PRO A 520 -16.99 0.84 -13.25
CA PRO A 520 -18.12 1.62 -13.78
C PRO A 520 -18.86 0.85 -14.86
N HIS A 521 -20.19 0.99 -14.91
CA HIS A 521 -20.99 0.44 -16.00
C HIS A 521 -20.70 1.15 -17.33
N LYS A 522 -20.82 0.40 -18.41
CA LYS A 522 -20.57 0.91 -19.76
C LYS A 522 -21.46 2.12 -20.07
N GLU A 523 -22.73 2.11 -19.66
CA GLU A 523 -23.68 3.20 -19.86
C GLU A 523 -23.15 4.53 -19.27
N THR A 524 -22.58 4.48 -18.07
CA THR A 524 -21.98 5.65 -17.42
C THR A 524 -20.77 6.17 -18.20
N LEU A 525 -19.88 5.26 -18.64
CA LEU A 525 -18.72 5.64 -19.44
C LEU A 525 -19.13 6.20 -20.81
N ASP A 526 -20.10 5.61 -21.48
CA ASP A 526 -20.62 6.07 -22.77
C ASP A 526 -21.27 7.47 -22.61
N THR A 527 -21.99 7.71 -21.49
CA THR A 527 -22.54 9.03 -21.17
C THR A 527 -21.42 10.07 -21.02
N LEU A 528 -20.43 9.82 -20.18
CA LEU A 528 -19.31 10.75 -19.97
C LEU A 528 -18.53 11.03 -21.26
N ASN A 529 -18.26 9.99 -22.03
CA ASN A 529 -17.56 10.09 -23.33
C ASN A 529 -18.34 10.92 -24.34
N SER A 530 -19.68 10.83 -24.35
CA SER A 530 -20.54 11.59 -25.28
C SER A 530 -20.45 13.10 -25.07
N TYR A 531 -20.08 13.54 -23.85
CA TYR A 531 -19.85 14.93 -23.48
C TYR A 531 -18.35 15.31 -23.43
N LEU A 532 -17.46 14.43 -23.91
CA LEU A 532 -16.00 14.63 -23.94
C LEU A 532 -15.40 14.89 -22.53
N VAL A 533 -15.95 14.26 -21.50
CA VAL A 533 -15.49 14.37 -20.12
C VAL A 533 -14.28 13.48 -19.90
N ASP A 534 -13.18 14.05 -19.41
CA ASP A 534 -11.99 13.26 -19.04
C ASP A 534 -12.28 12.41 -17.78
N THR A 535 -12.40 11.09 -17.99
CA THR A 535 -12.75 10.16 -16.91
C THR A 535 -11.52 9.57 -16.25
N LEU A 536 -11.43 9.69 -14.92
CA LEU A 536 -10.32 9.23 -14.09
C LEU A 536 -10.80 8.19 -13.08
N ILE A 537 -10.26 6.97 -13.13
CA ILE A 537 -10.70 5.82 -12.31
C ILE A 537 -9.63 5.51 -11.27
N THR A 538 -10.01 5.50 -9.97
CA THR A 538 -9.06 5.26 -8.87
C THR A 538 -8.41 3.88 -8.93
N LYS A 539 -9.13 2.83 -9.37
CA LYS A 539 -8.56 1.48 -9.59
C LYS A 539 -7.35 1.49 -10.52
N GLU A 540 -7.37 2.33 -11.55
CA GLU A 540 -6.33 2.38 -12.58
C GLU A 540 -5.21 3.34 -12.20
N LEU A 541 -5.57 4.49 -11.60
CA LEU A 541 -4.68 5.62 -11.38
C LEU A 541 -4.15 5.71 -9.94
N GLY A 542 -4.75 4.98 -8.98
CA GLY A 542 -4.50 5.14 -7.56
C GLY A 542 -5.11 6.45 -7.04
N ASN A 543 -4.47 7.07 -6.05
CA ASN A 543 -4.92 8.37 -5.55
C ASN A 543 -4.80 9.45 -6.63
N ILE A 544 -5.87 10.25 -6.80
CA ILE A 544 -5.97 11.34 -7.78
C ILE A 544 -6.02 12.65 -7.01
N LYS A 545 -5.07 13.56 -7.27
CA LYS A 545 -4.86 14.76 -6.46
C LYS A 545 -4.88 16.03 -7.32
N PHE A 546 -5.80 16.92 -7.03
CA PHE A 546 -5.88 18.28 -7.57
C PHE A 546 -5.15 19.22 -6.63
N ASN A 547 -4.22 20.03 -7.15
CA ASN A 547 -3.35 20.89 -6.37
C ASN A 547 -3.50 22.35 -6.83
N PHE A 548 -3.47 23.29 -5.87
CA PHE A 548 -3.71 24.72 -6.10
C PHE A 548 -2.58 25.55 -5.49
N ILE A 549 -1.77 26.21 -6.33
CA ILE A 549 -0.67 27.09 -5.92
C ILE A 549 -0.92 28.47 -6.52
N GLY A 550 -1.54 29.37 -5.77
CA GLY A 550 -1.99 30.65 -6.34
C GLY A 550 -2.93 30.42 -7.53
N ASN A 551 -2.56 30.93 -8.70
CA ASN A 551 -3.33 30.72 -9.94
C ASN A 551 -2.96 29.42 -10.68
N LEU A 552 -1.89 28.73 -10.28
CA LEU A 552 -1.50 27.46 -10.89
C LEU A 552 -2.34 26.33 -10.33
N LYS A 553 -3.02 25.63 -11.21
CA LYS A 553 -3.83 24.44 -10.91
C LYS A 553 -3.22 23.26 -11.65
N TYR A 554 -3.01 22.13 -10.96
CA TYR A 554 -2.51 20.92 -11.61
C TYR A 554 -3.07 19.65 -10.96
N LEU A 555 -3.29 18.68 -11.82
CA LEU A 555 -3.73 17.32 -11.46
C LEU A 555 -2.50 16.42 -11.37
N SER A 556 -2.44 15.57 -10.36
CA SER A 556 -1.38 14.57 -10.21
C SER A 556 -1.94 13.21 -9.81
N TYR A 557 -1.49 12.16 -10.49
CA TYR A 557 -1.78 10.76 -10.16
C TYR A 557 -0.64 9.88 -10.64
N LYS A 558 -0.36 8.81 -9.91
CA LYS A 558 0.85 7.99 -10.12
C LYS A 558 2.09 8.92 -10.22
N ASN A 559 2.76 8.95 -11.34
CA ASN A 559 3.93 9.79 -11.62
C ASN A 559 3.66 10.82 -12.72
N GLN A 560 2.40 11.11 -13.00
CA GLN A 560 1.99 12.08 -14.01
C GLN A 560 1.55 13.38 -13.36
N ILE A 561 1.86 14.51 -14.01
CA ILE A 561 1.41 15.84 -13.62
C ILE A 561 0.84 16.50 -14.88
N ILE A 562 -0.40 16.97 -14.77
CA ILE A 562 -1.12 17.64 -15.85
C ILE A 562 -1.50 19.03 -15.35
N VAL A 563 -1.08 20.07 -16.05
CA VAL A 563 -1.48 21.45 -15.73
C VAL A 563 -2.92 21.65 -16.20
N LEU A 564 -3.77 22.11 -15.28
CA LEU A 564 -5.18 22.41 -15.57
C LEU A 564 -5.30 23.80 -16.18
N LYS A 565 -6.23 23.96 -17.09
CA LYS A 565 -6.52 25.25 -17.73
C LYS A 565 -7.38 26.15 -16.87
#